data_64420cdd52bc0189ea2dc6088b9813fe
#
_entry.id   64420cdd52bc0189ea2dc6088b9813fe
#
_cell.length_a   1.000
_cell.length_b   1.000
_cell.length_c   1.000
_cell.angle_alpha   90.00
_cell.angle_beta   90.00
_cell.angle_gamma   90.00
#
_symmetry.space_group_name_H-M   'P 1'
#
loop_
_entity.id
_entity.type
_entity.pdbx_description
1 polymer ?
#
loop_
_entity_poly.entity_id
_entity_poly.type
_entity_poly.pdbx_seq_one_letter_code
_entity_poly.pdbx_strand_id
1 'polypeptide(L)'
;MYLLSFILGGLNALLRQLRLSISSIEFYKDVYKNYQGYGIRYLFTLSFIPSIIYCIFILNYIITLKDYFNGIQSSKVTDNIEYIINQLPEIKYNNSKISVEEVEPIYLYSKNNNKIVVIDTKNQVSNKEKSKIPFVLEENKLKINLIVANTKKNFPSTVNYSEIFKQNEVILTPEIIKKYFADNLLYAPNLFIYFGMPAIILFWFVTFLLERSIIVLLVYSLANLLTTKTSIQTSIRLVMFSSGVPIILQPVIIILIPELSILLQLLQMFTTCLVFVAIWQINKSLSSYI
;
A
#
# COMPACT_ATOMS: atom_id res chain seq x y z
N MET A 1 13.20 -17.04 27.95
CA MET A 1 12.94 -15.91 28.87
C MET A 1 13.70 -14.65 28.47
N TYR A 2 15.00 -14.67 28.18
CA TYR A 2 15.81 -13.52 27.80
C TYR A 2 15.35 -12.79 26.51
N LEU A 3 14.92 -13.52 25.47
CA LEU A 3 14.43 -12.93 24.22
C LEU A 3 13.16 -12.10 24.44
N LEU A 4 12.26 -12.60 25.26
CA LEU A 4 11.00 -11.92 25.59
C LEU A 4 11.24 -10.64 26.40
N SER A 5 12.16 -10.66 27.36
CA SER A 5 12.52 -9.47 28.15
C SER A 5 13.24 -8.41 27.29
N PHE A 6 14.06 -8.83 26.32
CA PHE A 6 14.71 -7.93 25.37
C PHE A 6 13.70 -7.26 24.45
N ILE A 7 12.73 -8.04 23.91
CA ILE A 7 11.65 -7.52 23.05
C ILE A 7 10.75 -6.55 23.84
N LEU A 8 10.34 -6.92 25.05
CA LEU A 8 9.49 -6.08 25.92
C LEU A 8 10.21 -4.78 26.33
N GLY A 9 11.49 -4.84 26.64
CA GLY A 9 12.31 -3.67 26.94
C GLY A 9 12.42 -2.72 25.76
N GLY A 10 12.65 -3.25 24.55
CA GLY A 10 12.67 -2.49 23.31
C GLY A 10 11.30 -1.85 22.99
N LEU A 11 10.21 -2.58 23.17
CA LEU A 11 8.86 -2.07 22.95
C LEU A 11 8.50 -0.93 23.91
N ASN A 12 8.82 -1.05 25.19
CA ASN A 12 8.59 -0.01 26.19
C ASN A 12 9.41 1.27 25.87
N ALA A 13 10.65 1.13 25.43
CA ALA A 13 11.47 2.24 25.00
C ALA A 13 10.87 2.94 23.76
N LEU A 14 10.39 2.17 22.80
CA LEU A 14 9.72 2.67 21.59
C LEU A 14 8.43 3.43 21.95
N LEU A 15 7.57 2.87 22.78
CA LEU A 15 6.33 3.50 23.23
C LEU A 15 6.60 4.80 23.99
N ARG A 16 7.63 4.82 24.82
CA ARG A 16 8.06 6.03 25.51
C ARG A 16 8.52 7.11 24.51
N GLN A 17 9.32 6.76 23.53
CA GLN A 17 9.78 7.70 22.49
C GLN A 17 8.62 8.23 21.66
N LEU A 18 7.66 7.38 21.29
CA LEU A 18 6.46 7.77 20.58
C LEU A 18 5.62 8.77 21.37
N ARG A 19 5.38 8.49 22.65
CA ARG A 19 4.64 9.41 23.53
C ARG A 19 5.35 10.76 23.62
N LEU A 20 6.65 10.76 23.85
CA LEU A 20 7.44 11.99 23.99
C LEU A 20 7.52 12.79 22.69
N SER A 21 7.48 12.12 21.53
CA SER A 21 7.56 12.79 20.22
C SER A 21 6.34 13.66 19.89
N ILE A 22 5.20 13.45 20.55
CA ILE A 22 4.00 14.29 20.36
C ILE A 22 3.73 15.24 21.53
N SER A 23 4.42 15.07 22.66
CA SER A 23 4.06 15.80 23.88
C SER A 23 5.20 16.62 24.49
N SER A 24 6.44 16.46 24.02
CA SER A 24 7.58 17.03 24.72
C SER A 24 8.58 17.74 23.78
N ILE A 25 8.68 19.04 23.96
CA ILE A 25 9.73 19.85 23.32
C ILE A 25 11.11 19.47 23.87
N GLU A 26 11.21 19.16 25.16
CA GLU A 26 12.44 18.75 25.82
C GLU A 26 13.00 17.45 25.20
N PHE A 27 12.13 16.55 24.75
CA PHE A 27 12.53 15.36 23.98
C PHE A 27 13.30 15.75 22.72
N TYR A 28 12.82 16.72 21.94
CA TYR A 28 13.54 17.16 20.73
C TYR A 28 14.84 17.90 21.03
N LYS A 29 14.92 18.61 22.16
CA LYS A 29 16.18 19.19 22.63
C LYS A 29 17.19 18.10 23.00
N ASP A 30 16.74 17.02 23.64
CA ASP A 30 17.57 15.87 23.96
C ASP A 30 18.03 15.13 22.69
N VAL A 31 17.11 14.89 21.73
CA VAL A 31 17.43 14.34 20.41
C VAL A 31 18.46 15.20 19.67
N TYR A 32 18.34 16.52 19.74
CA TYR A 32 19.28 17.46 19.12
C TYR A 32 20.69 17.34 19.73
N LYS A 33 20.79 17.34 21.06
CA LYS A 33 22.05 17.43 21.79
C LYS A 33 22.76 16.08 21.97
N ASN A 34 22.00 15.03 22.32
CA ASN A 34 22.57 13.81 22.89
C ASN A 34 22.45 12.60 21.97
N TYR A 35 21.48 12.57 21.03
CA TYR A 35 21.34 11.45 20.12
C TYR A 35 22.37 11.49 19.01
N GLN A 36 22.85 10.33 18.60
CA GLN A 36 23.80 10.16 17.52
C GLN A 36 23.16 9.49 16.29
N GLY A 37 23.77 9.67 15.11
CA GLY A 37 23.32 9.07 13.87
C GLY A 37 22.13 9.81 13.23
N TYR A 38 21.49 9.16 12.27
CA TYR A 38 20.43 9.74 11.41
C TYR A 38 19.00 9.41 11.85
N GLY A 39 18.82 8.56 12.86
CA GLY A 39 17.48 8.08 13.24
C GLY A 39 16.86 7.06 12.27
N ILE A 40 17.59 6.62 11.23
CA ILE A 40 17.09 5.70 10.20
C ILE A 40 16.70 4.35 10.81
N ARG A 41 17.44 3.85 11.79
CA ARG A 41 17.10 2.61 12.51
C ARG A 41 15.75 2.71 13.21
N TYR A 42 15.46 3.86 13.81
CA TYR A 42 14.17 4.14 14.43
C TYR A 42 13.05 4.12 13.39
N LEU A 43 13.22 4.82 12.26
CA LEU A 43 12.26 4.81 11.15
C LEU A 43 12.04 3.40 10.60
N PHE A 44 13.10 2.63 10.39
CA PHE A 44 13.02 1.25 9.93
C PHE A 44 12.20 0.39 10.89
N THR A 45 12.49 0.45 12.19
CA THR A 45 11.73 -0.29 13.20
C THR A 45 10.25 0.11 13.20
N LEU A 46 9.94 1.40 13.07
CA LEU A 46 8.58 1.89 13.02
C LEU A 46 7.84 1.45 11.75
N SER A 47 8.53 1.34 10.62
CA SER A 47 7.91 0.92 9.36
C SER A 47 7.41 -0.52 9.38
N PHE A 48 7.92 -1.37 10.28
CA PHE A 48 7.41 -2.73 10.47
C PHE A 48 5.96 -2.76 10.95
N ILE A 49 5.56 -1.83 11.81
CA ILE A 49 4.21 -1.82 12.39
C ILE A 49 3.13 -1.68 11.31
N PRO A 50 3.14 -0.63 10.47
CA PRO A 50 2.20 -0.52 9.37
C PRO A 50 2.33 -1.67 8.37
N SER A 51 3.56 -2.11 8.07
CA SER A 51 3.78 -3.20 7.13
C SER A 51 3.15 -4.51 7.60
N ILE A 52 3.31 -4.86 8.89
CA ILE A 52 2.70 -6.06 9.47
C ILE A 52 1.16 -5.96 9.41
N ILE A 53 0.58 -4.80 9.73
CA ILE A 53 -0.87 -4.61 9.64
C ILE A 53 -1.37 -4.84 8.21
N TYR A 54 -0.70 -4.25 7.21
CA TYR A 54 -1.04 -4.47 5.81
C TYR A 54 -0.84 -5.92 5.38
N CYS A 55 0.26 -6.56 5.82
CA CYS A 55 0.52 -7.97 5.52
C CYS A 55 -0.56 -8.89 6.07
N ILE A 56 -1.00 -8.68 7.32
CA ILE A 56 -2.09 -9.45 7.94
C ILE A 56 -3.37 -9.25 7.13
N PHE A 57 -3.69 -8.01 6.75
CA PHE A 57 -4.89 -7.72 5.97
C PHE A 57 -4.87 -8.40 4.60
N ILE A 58 -3.76 -8.31 3.85
CA ILE A 58 -3.60 -8.93 2.54
C ILE A 58 -3.60 -10.46 2.66
N LEU A 59 -2.90 -11.02 3.66
CA LEU A 59 -2.85 -12.46 3.89
C LEU A 59 -4.24 -13.02 4.19
N ASN A 60 -5.01 -12.33 5.04
CA ASN A 60 -6.39 -12.71 5.33
C ASN A 60 -7.27 -12.69 4.07
N TYR A 61 -7.07 -11.69 3.20
CA TYR A 61 -7.76 -11.60 1.92
C TYR A 61 -7.39 -12.77 0.99
N ILE A 62 -6.11 -13.12 0.89
CA ILE A 62 -5.62 -14.26 0.09
C ILE A 62 -6.20 -15.58 0.61
N ILE A 63 -6.22 -15.78 1.93
CA ILE A 63 -6.79 -16.99 2.56
C ILE A 63 -8.28 -17.07 2.26
N THR A 64 -9.01 -15.97 2.41
CA THR A 64 -10.45 -15.90 2.11
C THR A 64 -10.75 -16.27 0.65
N LEU A 65 -9.95 -15.76 -0.31
CA LEU A 65 -10.09 -16.14 -1.70
C LEU A 65 -9.79 -17.61 -1.94
N LYS A 66 -8.70 -18.12 -1.35
CA LYS A 66 -8.34 -19.54 -1.44
C LYS A 66 -9.46 -20.44 -0.92
N ASP A 67 -10.01 -20.14 0.26
CA ASP A 67 -11.06 -20.95 0.91
C ASP A 67 -12.34 -20.93 0.08
N TYR A 68 -12.68 -19.79 -0.54
CA TYR A 68 -13.79 -19.67 -1.47
C TYR A 68 -13.63 -20.59 -2.70
N PHE A 69 -12.49 -20.49 -3.41
CA PHE A 69 -12.28 -21.29 -4.61
C PHE A 69 -12.16 -22.79 -4.32
N ASN A 70 -11.82 -23.17 -3.08
CA ASN A 70 -11.85 -24.55 -2.62
C ASN A 70 -13.23 -25.01 -2.10
N GLY A 71 -14.26 -24.17 -2.16
CA GLY A 71 -15.63 -24.49 -1.73
C GLY A 71 -15.83 -24.57 -0.21
N ILE A 72 -14.86 -24.04 0.59
CA ILE A 72 -14.88 -24.16 2.05
C ILE A 72 -15.74 -23.06 2.69
N GLN A 73 -15.75 -21.86 2.13
CA GLN A 73 -16.44 -20.72 2.72
C GLN A 73 -16.85 -19.66 1.69
N SER A 74 -18.06 -19.11 1.79
CA SER A 74 -18.47 -17.90 1.06
C SER A 74 -18.36 -16.67 1.96
N SER A 75 -17.88 -15.56 1.41
CA SER A 75 -17.82 -14.26 2.08
C SER A 75 -18.40 -13.17 1.19
N LYS A 76 -18.75 -11.99 1.75
CA LYS A 76 -19.24 -10.86 0.95
C LYS A 76 -18.30 -10.46 -0.19
N VAL A 77 -17.00 -10.67 -0.02
CA VAL A 77 -15.98 -10.37 -1.04
C VAL A 77 -16.06 -11.38 -2.18
N THR A 78 -16.20 -12.65 -1.83
CA THR A 78 -16.25 -13.77 -2.78
C THR A 78 -17.57 -13.82 -3.53
N ASP A 79 -18.66 -13.38 -2.93
CA ASP A 79 -19.98 -13.28 -3.55
C ASP A 79 -20.01 -12.40 -4.81
N ASN A 80 -19.22 -11.32 -4.84
CA ASN A 80 -19.10 -10.49 -6.04
C ASN A 80 -18.31 -11.19 -7.15
N ILE A 81 -17.26 -11.91 -6.79
CA ILE A 81 -16.42 -12.67 -7.72
C ILE A 81 -17.25 -13.80 -8.34
N GLU A 82 -17.99 -14.54 -7.52
CA GLU A 82 -18.88 -15.59 -7.99
C GLU A 82 -19.96 -15.05 -8.94
N TYR A 83 -20.58 -13.93 -8.57
CA TYR A 83 -21.57 -13.28 -9.40
C TYR A 83 -21.02 -12.90 -10.78
N ILE A 84 -19.77 -12.42 -10.85
CA ILE A 84 -19.09 -12.06 -12.11
C ILE A 84 -18.73 -13.33 -12.90
N ILE A 85 -18.15 -14.34 -12.25
CA ILE A 85 -17.73 -15.58 -12.91
C ILE A 85 -18.94 -16.32 -13.50
N ASN A 86 -20.07 -16.34 -12.80
CA ASN A 86 -21.27 -17.00 -13.28
C ASN A 86 -21.95 -16.30 -14.49
N GLN A 87 -21.57 -15.04 -14.80
CA GLN A 87 -21.99 -14.32 -16.00
C GLN A 87 -21.07 -14.58 -17.20
N LEU A 88 -19.91 -15.23 -17.00
CA LEU A 88 -18.98 -15.48 -18.09
C LEU A 88 -19.58 -16.45 -19.10
N PRO A 89 -19.57 -16.11 -20.40
CA PRO A 89 -19.91 -17.04 -21.46
C PRO A 89 -18.78 -18.08 -21.61
N GLU A 90 -19.05 -19.11 -22.42
CA GLU A 90 -17.99 -20.00 -22.87
C GLU A 90 -17.02 -19.24 -23.77
N ILE A 91 -15.74 -19.16 -23.36
CA ILE A 91 -14.69 -18.50 -24.13
C ILE A 91 -13.79 -19.57 -24.72
N LYS A 92 -13.69 -19.60 -26.04
CA LYS A 92 -12.76 -20.49 -26.76
C LYS A 92 -11.44 -19.75 -27.01
N TYR A 93 -10.35 -20.30 -26.48
CA TYR A 93 -9.02 -19.85 -26.79
C TYR A 93 -8.39 -20.79 -27.82
N ASN A 94 -7.91 -20.22 -28.91
CA ASN A 94 -7.22 -20.96 -29.99
C ASN A 94 -6.11 -20.08 -30.59
N ASN A 95 -4.88 -20.59 -30.66
CA ASN A 95 -3.74 -19.95 -31.31
C ASN A 95 -3.57 -18.46 -30.93
N SER A 96 -3.51 -18.17 -29.64
CA SER A 96 -3.33 -16.82 -29.08
C SER A 96 -4.52 -15.87 -29.23
N LYS A 97 -5.69 -16.37 -29.65
CA LYS A 97 -6.91 -15.61 -29.82
C LYS A 97 -8.05 -16.19 -28.98
N ILE A 98 -8.89 -15.32 -28.46
CA ILE A 98 -10.15 -15.74 -27.86
C ILE A 98 -11.32 -15.43 -28.76
N SER A 99 -12.36 -16.25 -28.66
CA SER A 99 -13.64 -16.07 -29.34
C SER A 99 -14.78 -16.48 -28.42
N VAL A 100 -15.95 -15.89 -28.62
CA VAL A 100 -17.19 -16.22 -27.95
C VAL A 100 -18.28 -16.43 -28.99
N GLU A 101 -19.23 -17.33 -28.71
CA GLU A 101 -20.35 -17.58 -29.62
C GLU A 101 -21.48 -16.58 -29.47
N GLU A 102 -21.52 -15.89 -28.34
CA GLU A 102 -22.54 -14.90 -28.04
C GLU A 102 -22.35 -13.58 -28.80
N VAL A 103 -23.43 -12.78 -28.86
CA VAL A 103 -23.37 -11.47 -29.53
C VAL A 103 -22.55 -10.49 -28.71
N GLU A 104 -21.48 -10.00 -29.29
CA GLU A 104 -20.59 -8.99 -28.66
C GLU A 104 -21.11 -7.56 -28.88
N PRO A 105 -20.75 -6.60 -27.98
CA PRO A 105 -19.92 -6.75 -26.79
C PRO A 105 -20.69 -7.31 -25.59
N ILE A 106 -20.01 -8.17 -24.79
CA ILE A 106 -20.58 -8.77 -23.59
C ILE A 106 -20.04 -8.03 -22.36
N TYR A 107 -20.93 -7.53 -21.53
CA TYR A 107 -20.57 -6.83 -20.28
C TYR A 107 -20.89 -7.69 -19.07
N LEU A 108 -19.91 -7.85 -18.18
CA LEU A 108 -20.12 -8.50 -16.89
C LEU A 108 -20.18 -7.45 -15.80
N TYR A 109 -21.14 -7.58 -14.93
CA TYR A 109 -21.46 -6.60 -13.91
C TYR A 109 -21.16 -7.13 -12.50
N SER A 110 -20.77 -6.24 -11.59
CA SER A 110 -20.78 -6.53 -10.16
C SER A 110 -22.22 -6.55 -9.62
N LYS A 111 -22.40 -7.05 -8.39
CA LYS A 111 -23.70 -6.97 -7.68
C LYS A 111 -24.23 -5.52 -7.57
N ASN A 112 -23.35 -4.54 -7.58
CA ASN A 112 -23.70 -3.11 -7.54
C ASN A 112 -23.95 -2.51 -8.94
N ASN A 113 -24.15 -3.34 -9.96
CA ASN A 113 -24.39 -2.95 -11.35
C ASN A 113 -23.27 -2.12 -12.01
N ASN A 114 -22.03 -2.21 -11.50
CA ASN A 114 -20.87 -1.60 -12.15
C ASN A 114 -20.30 -2.54 -13.22
N LYS A 115 -19.95 -2.02 -14.40
CA LYS A 115 -19.26 -2.75 -15.45
C LYS A 115 -17.84 -3.10 -14.98
N ILE A 116 -17.56 -4.39 -14.81
CA ILE A 116 -16.23 -4.88 -14.34
C ILE A 116 -15.42 -5.47 -15.48
N VAL A 117 -16.07 -6.23 -16.37
CA VAL A 117 -15.41 -6.87 -17.51
C VAL A 117 -16.20 -6.55 -18.77
N VAL A 118 -15.51 -6.36 -19.88
CA VAL A 118 -16.09 -6.36 -21.21
C VAL A 118 -15.31 -7.35 -22.09
N ILE A 119 -16.05 -8.19 -22.81
CA ILE A 119 -15.54 -9.08 -23.85
C ILE A 119 -15.91 -8.45 -25.19
N ASP A 120 -14.87 -8.02 -25.94
CA ASP A 120 -15.04 -7.29 -27.20
C ASP A 120 -13.95 -7.73 -28.18
N THR A 121 -14.07 -8.96 -28.69
CA THR A 121 -13.10 -9.53 -29.64
C THR A 121 -13.21 -8.89 -31.02
N LYS A 122 -14.38 -8.33 -31.37
CA LYS A 122 -14.65 -7.66 -32.64
C LYS A 122 -14.35 -6.15 -32.61
N ASN A 123 -13.84 -5.65 -31.49
CA ASN A 123 -13.46 -4.23 -31.31
C ASN A 123 -14.60 -3.22 -31.61
N GLN A 124 -15.80 -3.53 -31.11
CA GLN A 124 -17.01 -2.71 -31.31
C GLN A 124 -17.11 -1.56 -30.28
N VAL A 125 -16.50 -1.72 -29.11
CA VAL A 125 -16.53 -0.72 -28.03
C VAL A 125 -15.46 0.33 -28.23
N SER A 126 -15.82 1.59 -28.04
CA SER A 126 -14.88 2.72 -28.16
C SER A 126 -13.76 2.65 -27.11
N ASN A 127 -12.55 3.09 -27.46
CA ASN A 127 -11.42 3.13 -26.53
C ASN A 127 -11.70 3.99 -25.28
N LYS A 128 -12.51 5.03 -25.41
CA LYS A 128 -12.93 5.89 -24.30
C LYS A 128 -13.83 5.14 -23.29
N GLU A 129 -14.66 4.23 -23.76
CA GLU A 129 -15.48 3.39 -22.88
C GLU A 129 -14.62 2.27 -22.27
N LYS A 130 -13.80 1.58 -23.07
CA LYS A 130 -12.88 0.54 -22.62
C LYS A 130 -11.98 1.03 -21.49
N SER A 131 -11.48 2.26 -21.54
CA SER A 131 -10.60 2.81 -20.50
C SER A 131 -11.27 2.99 -19.13
N LYS A 132 -12.60 2.93 -19.05
CA LYS A 132 -13.36 3.04 -17.79
C LYS A 132 -13.68 1.69 -17.17
N ILE A 133 -13.45 0.59 -17.89
CA ILE A 133 -13.78 -0.76 -17.47
C ILE A 133 -12.49 -1.43 -16.97
N PRO A 134 -12.47 -2.02 -15.76
CA PRO A 134 -11.27 -2.62 -15.18
C PRO A 134 -10.62 -3.69 -16.05
N PHE A 135 -11.41 -4.58 -16.64
CA PHE A 135 -10.91 -5.68 -17.46
C PHE A 135 -11.55 -5.66 -18.84
N VAL A 136 -10.72 -5.67 -19.88
CA VAL A 136 -11.16 -5.70 -21.28
C VAL A 136 -10.51 -6.87 -21.97
N LEU A 137 -11.34 -7.85 -22.39
CA LEU A 137 -10.93 -9.00 -23.16
C LEU A 137 -11.07 -8.68 -24.64
N GLU A 138 -9.95 -8.48 -25.31
CA GLU A 138 -9.87 -8.30 -26.77
C GLU A 138 -9.48 -9.63 -27.44
N GLU A 139 -9.49 -9.72 -28.73
CA GLU A 139 -9.24 -10.95 -29.49
C GLU A 139 -7.93 -11.67 -29.08
N ASN A 140 -6.84 -10.93 -28.88
CA ASN A 140 -5.50 -11.49 -28.66
C ASN A 140 -4.84 -11.07 -27.33
N LYS A 141 -5.51 -10.23 -26.53
CA LYS A 141 -4.93 -9.67 -25.31
C LYS A 141 -5.98 -9.30 -24.26
N LEU A 142 -5.57 -9.40 -23.00
CA LEU A 142 -6.28 -8.86 -21.85
C LEU A 142 -5.72 -7.47 -21.51
N LYS A 143 -6.57 -6.45 -21.47
CA LYS A 143 -6.23 -5.14 -20.93
C LYS A 143 -6.74 -5.02 -19.50
N ILE A 144 -5.88 -4.59 -18.60
CA ILE A 144 -6.21 -4.32 -17.20
C ILE A 144 -6.06 -2.82 -16.97
N ASN A 145 -7.16 -2.14 -16.69
CA ASN A 145 -7.16 -0.73 -16.38
C ASN A 145 -7.21 -0.54 -14.87
N LEU A 146 -6.05 -0.29 -14.24
CA LEU A 146 -6.01 0.04 -12.82
C LEU A 146 -6.54 1.46 -12.62
N ILE A 147 -7.77 1.56 -12.16
CA ILE A 147 -8.42 2.83 -11.81
C ILE A 147 -8.02 3.16 -10.38
N VAL A 148 -7.01 4.02 -10.23
CA VAL A 148 -6.65 4.54 -8.90
C VAL A 148 -7.64 5.65 -8.54
N ALA A 149 -8.49 5.38 -7.56
CA ALA A 149 -9.66 6.17 -7.18
C ALA A 149 -9.40 7.69 -7.00
N ASN A 150 -8.16 8.10 -6.68
CA ASN A 150 -7.84 9.49 -6.37
C ASN A 150 -7.06 10.23 -7.46
N THR A 151 -6.62 9.61 -8.55
CA THR A 151 -5.69 10.26 -9.48
C THR A 151 -6.26 10.55 -10.88
N LYS A 152 -7.46 10.06 -11.23
CA LYS A 152 -8.01 10.08 -12.60
C LYS A 152 -7.03 9.54 -13.67
N LYS A 153 -5.91 8.94 -13.27
CA LYS A 153 -4.93 8.33 -14.17
C LYS A 153 -5.21 6.83 -14.25
N ASN A 154 -5.47 6.37 -15.45
CA ASN A 154 -5.54 4.95 -15.76
C ASN A 154 -4.13 4.48 -16.11
N PHE A 155 -3.69 3.40 -15.49
CA PHE A 155 -2.46 2.70 -15.85
C PHE A 155 -2.87 1.42 -16.60
N PRO A 156 -2.96 1.46 -17.94
CA PRO A 156 -3.30 0.29 -18.70
C PRO A 156 -2.12 -0.68 -18.68
N SER A 157 -2.35 -1.89 -18.22
CA SER A 157 -1.45 -3.02 -18.41
C SER A 157 -2.06 -3.95 -19.45
N THR A 158 -1.24 -4.50 -20.33
CA THR A 158 -1.68 -5.38 -21.40
C THR A 158 -0.93 -6.70 -21.29
N VAL A 159 -1.64 -7.81 -21.29
CA VAL A 159 -1.09 -9.17 -21.24
C VAL A 159 -1.59 -9.95 -22.44
N ASN A 160 -0.70 -10.54 -23.21
CA ASN A 160 -1.09 -11.38 -24.35
C ASN A 160 -1.55 -12.75 -23.86
N TYR A 161 -2.56 -13.33 -24.47
CA TYR A 161 -3.04 -14.66 -24.07
C TYR A 161 -2.00 -15.76 -24.25
N SER A 162 -1.08 -15.63 -25.20
CA SER A 162 0.05 -16.55 -25.37
C SER A 162 1.00 -16.59 -24.15
N GLU A 163 1.01 -15.54 -23.33
CA GLU A 163 1.79 -15.49 -22.09
C GLU A 163 1.06 -16.18 -20.94
N ILE A 164 -0.27 -16.24 -21.00
CA ILE A 164 -1.12 -16.85 -19.96
C ILE A 164 -1.32 -18.35 -20.23
N PHE A 165 -1.68 -18.69 -21.48
CA PHE A 165 -2.00 -20.05 -21.86
C PHE A 165 -0.83 -20.73 -22.60
N LYS A 166 -0.35 -21.83 -22.03
CA LYS A 166 0.70 -22.66 -22.64
C LYS A 166 0.16 -23.66 -23.68
N GLN A 167 -1.13 -23.93 -23.66
CA GLN A 167 -1.83 -24.83 -24.58
C GLN A 167 -2.35 -24.04 -25.77
N ASN A 168 -2.39 -24.67 -26.93
CA ASN A 168 -2.87 -24.03 -28.16
C ASN A 168 -4.39 -23.86 -28.20
N GLU A 169 -5.11 -24.73 -27.50
CA GLU A 169 -6.57 -24.70 -27.42
C GLU A 169 -7.04 -24.90 -25.97
N VAL A 170 -7.90 -24.01 -25.50
CA VAL A 170 -8.53 -24.10 -24.17
C VAL A 170 -9.94 -23.56 -24.28
N ILE A 171 -10.90 -24.29 -23.72
CA ILE A 171 -12.27 -23.81 -23.53
C ILE A 171 -12.36 -23.31 -22.08
N LEU A 172 -12.64 -22.04 -21.89
CA LEU A 172 -12.78 -21.44 -20.58
C LEU A 172 -14.27 -21.36 -20.22
N THR A 173 -14.68 -22.25 -19.32
CA THR A 173 -16.01 -22.18 -18.68
C THR A 173 -15.87 -21.62 -17.26
N PRO A 174 -16.95 -21.16 -16.62
CA PRO A 174 -16.92 -20.74 -15.22
C PRO A 174 -16.27 -21.76 -14.27
N GLU A 175 -16.52 -23.07 -14.49
CA GLU A 175 -15.98 -24.16 -13.68
C GLU A 175 -14.46 -24.30 -13.87
N ILE A 176 -13.98 -24.24 -15.10
CA ILE A 176 -12.54 -24.32 -15.42
C ILE A 176 -11.81 -23.11 -14.83
N ILE A 177 -12.40 -21.92 -14.92
CA ILE A 177 -11.84 -20.72 -14.33
C ILE A 177 -11.77 -20.84 -12.81
N LYS A 178 -12.85 -21.30 -12.16
CA LYS A 178 -12.86 -21.55 -10.70
C LYS A 178 -11.75 -22.54 -10.30
N LYS A 179 -11.63 -23.65 -11.03
CA LYS A 179 -10.59 -24.67 -10.77
C LYS A 179 -9.18 -24.10 -10.95
N TYR A 180 -8.95 -23.37 -12.02
CA TYR A 180 -7.64 -22.72 -12.27
C TYR A 180 -7.24 -21.78 -11.14
N PHE A 181 -8.18 -20.97 -10.65
CA PHE A 181 -7.93 -20.10 -9.50
C PHE A 181 -7.68 -20.91 -8.21
N ALA A 182 -8.45 -21.98 -7.95
CA ALA A 182 -8.25 -22.84 -6.80
C ALA A 182 -6.84 -23.43 -6.78
N ASP A 183 -6.38 -24.00 -7.90
CA ASP A 183 -5.07 -24.63 -8.03
C ASP A 183 -3.92 -23.61 -7.83
N ASN A 184 -4.04 -22.43 -8.42
CA ASN A 184 -3.00 -21.39 -8.30
C ASN A 184 -2.99 -20.71 -6.91
N LEU A 185 -4.16 -20.51 -6.29
CA LEU A 185 -4.25 -19.91 -4.96
C LEU A 185 -3.79 -20.84 -3.84
N LEU A 186 -3.61 -22.14 -4.11
CA LEU A 186 -3.12 -23.08 -3.11
C LEU A 186 -1.78 -22.64 -2.51
N TYR A 187 -0.88 -22.15 -3.34
CA TYR A 187 0.47 -21.72 -2.95
C TYR A 187 0.57 -20.21 -2.64
N ALA A 188 -0.45 -19.43 -2.97
CA ALA A 188 -0.43 -17.98 -2.85
C ALA A 188 -0.11 -17.48 -1.43
N PRO A 189 -0.66 -18.05 -0.33
CA PRO A 189 -0.29 -17.63 1.02
C PRO A 189 1.20 -17.80 1.32
N ASN A 190 1.79 -18.92 0.92
CA ASN A 190 3.21 -19.18 1.14
C ASN A 190 4.09 -18.24 0.32
N LEU A 191 3.78 -18.05 -0.97
CA LEU A 191 4.48 -17.09 -1.83
C LEU A 191 4.39 -15.67 -1.27
N PHE A 192 3.23 -15.29 -0.75
CA PHE A 192 3.06 -14.00 -0.11
C PHE A 192 3.93 -13.86 1.15
N ILE A 193 3.99 -14.87 2.01
CA ILE A 193 4.82 -14.84 3.22
C ILE A 193 6.31 -14.71 2.86
N TYR A 194 6.80 -15.48 1.89
CA TYR A 194 8.23 -15.48 1.56
C TYR A 194 8.69 -14.27 0.73
N PHE A 195 7.86 -13.76 -0.15
CA PHE A 195 8.22 -12.68 -1.08
C PHE A 195 7.39 -11.40 -0.88
N GLY A 196 6.09 -11.52 -0.71
CA GLY A 196 5.18 -10.39 -0.58
C GLY A 196 5.41 -9.59 0.69
N MET A 197 5.53 -10.25 1.84
CA MET A 197 5.77 -9.55 3.11
C MET A 197 7.09 -8.77 3.13
N PRO A 198 8.26 -9.35 2.78
CA PRO A 198 9.49 -8.59 2.69
C PRO A 198 9.41 -7.41 1.72
N ALA A 199 8.77 -7.60 0.57
CA ALA A 199 8.59 -6.54 -0.42
C ALA A 199 7.72 -5.39 0.13
N ILE A 200 6.64 -5.68 0.85
CA ILE A 200 5.79 -4.66 1.48
C ILE A 200 6.55 -3.91 2.57
N ILE A 201 7.32 -4.60 3.41
CA ILE A 201 8.14 -3.96 4.44
C ILE A 201 9.13 -2.98 3.81
N LEU A 202 9.84 -3.43 2.77
CA LEU A 202 10.80 -2.57 2.05
C LEU A 202 10.10 -1.40 1.37
N PHE A 203 8.96 -1.63 0.71
CA PHE A 203 8.16 -0.60 0.05
C PHE A 203 7.75 0.50 1.03
N TRP A 204 7.18 0.15 2.19
CA TRP A 204 6.77 1.12 3.19
C TRP A 204 7.96 1.89 3.78
N PHE A 205 9.06 1.19 4.05
CA PHE A 205 10.28 1.86 4.53
C PHE A 205 10.79 2.89 3.54
N VAL A 206 10.91 2.53 2.25
CA VAL A 206 11.37 3.45 1.19
C VAL A 206 10.40 4.61 1.02
N THR A 207 9.09 4.35 1.03
CA THR A 207 8.06 5.38 0.90
C THR A 207 8.17 6.39 2.04
N PHE A 208 8.27 5.94 3.30
CA PHE A 208 8.44 6.84 4.44
C PHE A 208 9.75 7.61 4.37
N LEU A 209 10.83 6.99 3.92
CA LEU A 209 12.11 7.68 3.75
C LEU A 209 11.99 8.83 2.73
N LEU A 210 11.36 8.59 1.59
CA LEU A 210 11.14 9.59 0.55
C LEU A 210 10.24 10.73 1.02
N GLU A 211 9.09 10.42 1.63
CA GLU A 211 8.18 11.41 2.17
C GLU A 211 8.87 12.33 3.19
N ARG A 212 9.69 11.75 4.09
CA ARG A 212 10.39 12.51 5.13
C ARG A 212 11.57 13.33 4.60
N SER A 213 12.14 12.93 3.48
CA SER A 213 13.24 13.70 2.85
C SER A 213 12.82 15.13 2.52
N ILE A 214 11.59 15.35 2.08
CA ILE A 214 11.04 16.68 1.79
C ILE A 214 10.95 17.51 3.08
N ILE A 215 10.45 16.92 4.17
CA ILE A 215 10.31 17.58 5.47
C ILE A 215 11.69 17.89 6.05
N VAL A 216 12.67 17.01 5.86
CA VAL A 216 14.07 17.25 6.28
C VAL A 216 14.64 18.49 5.61
N LEU A 217 14.47 18.64 4.29
CA LEU A 217 14.94 19.82 3.56
C LEU A 217 14.28 21.10 4.07
N LEU A 218 12.98 21.04 4.37
CA LEU A 218 12.25 22.17 4.94
C LEU A 218 12.77 22.53 6.34
N VAL A 219 12.94 21.54 7.23
CA VAL A 219 13.46 21.74 8.59
C VAL A 219 14.90 22.29 8.54
N TYR A 220 15.75 21.73 7.68
CA TYR A 220 17.12 22.18 7.50
C TYR A 220 17.19 23.64 7.01
N SER A 221 16.41 23.98 5.99
CA SER A 221 16.39 25.33 5.42
C SER A 221 15.90 26.37 6.43
N LEU A 222 14.78 26.09 7.11
CA LEU A 222 14.23 27.00 8.11
C LEU A 222 15.12 27.13 9.36
N ALA A 223 15.74 26.04 9.81
CA ALA A 223 16.68 26.10 10.92
C ALA A 223 17.89 27.02 10.61
N ASN A 224 18.42 26.94 9.41
CA ASN A 224 19.52 27.79 8.98
C ASN A 224 19.09 29.26 8.80
N LEU A 225 17.85 29.52 8.36
CA LEU A 225 17.30 30.88 8.32
C LEU A 225 17.16 31.51 9.71
N LEU A 226 16.89 30.68 10.73
CA LEU A 226 16.80 31.11 12.12
C LEU A 226 18.19 31.27 12.81
N THR A 227 19.29 31.28 12.03
CA THR A 227 20.68 31.43 12.52
C THR A 227 21.21 30.26 13.34
N THR A 228 20.48 29.18 13.49
CA THR A 228 21.03 27.96 14.08
C THR A 228 21.84 27.22 13.04
N LYS A 229 23.15 27.09 13.21
CA LYS A 229 24.00 26.25 12.35
C LYS A 229 23.67 24.74 12.54
N THR A 230 22.43 24.37 12.24
CA THR A 230 21.93 22.98 12.35
C THR A 230 22.49 22.15 11.21
N SER A 231 23.13 21.03 11.51
CA SER A 231 23.62 20.13 10.48
C SER A 231 22.42 19.38 9.81
N ILE A 232 22.60 19.02 8.54
CA ILE A 232 21.61 18.19 7.83
C ILE A 232 21.35 16.87 8.55
N GLN A 233 22.39 16.27 9.14
CA GLN A 233 22.27 15.04 9.94
C GLN A 233 21.35 15.22 11.15
N THR A 234 21.45 16.34 11.84
CA THR A 234 20.57 16.66 12.98
C THR A 234 19.13 16.89 12.51
N SER A 235 18.94 17.58 11.38
CA SER A 235 17.62 17.78 10.79
C SER A 235 16.95 16.45 10.39
N ILE A 236 17.71 15.54 9.75
CA ILE A 236 17.23 14.19 9.44
C ILE A 236 16.77 13.49 10.72
N ARG A 237 17.60 13.45 11.74
CA ARG A 237 17.33 12.80 13.01
C ARG A 237 16.06 13.34 13.68
N LEU A 238 15.92 14.65 13.79
CA LEU A 238 14.74 15.30 14.37
C LEU A 238 13.45 14.93 13.63
N VAL A 239 13.48 14.96 12.30
CA VAL A 239 12.33 14.58 11.46
C VAL A 239 11.99 13.10 11.60
N MET A 240 12.99 12.21 11.66
CA MET A 240 12.72 10.77 11.85
C MET A 240 12.01 10.50 13.18
N PHE A 241 12.43 11.15 14.26
CA PHE A 241 11.76 11.00 15.56
C PHE A 241 10.38 11.65 15.62
N SER A 242 10.16 12.76 14.92
CA SER A 242 8.82 13.41 14.85
C SER A 242 7.80 12.62 14.05
N SER A 243 8.25 11.75 13.19
CA SER A 243 7.38 10.97 12.28
C SER A 243 6.77 9.72 12.91
N GLY A 244 7.17 9.37 14.14
CA GLY A 244 6.82 8.07 14.74
C GLY A 244 5.31 7.83 14.83
N VAL A 245 4.56 8.75 15.40
CA VAL A 245 3.11 8.60 15.60
C VAL A 245 2.34 8.68 14.27
N PRO A 246 2.61 9.63 13.37
CA PRO A 246 2.00 9.63 12.04
C PRO A 246 2.16 8.29 11.29
N ILE A 247 3.36 7.69 11.33
CA ILE A 247 3.65 6.42 10.66
C ILE A 247 2.82 5.27 11.22
N ILE A 248 2.70 5.16 12.56
CA ILE A 248 1.93 4.09 13.19
C ILE A 248 0.43 4.23 12.94
N LEU A 249 -0.09 5.45 12.98
CA LEU A 249 -1.52 5.69 12.80
C LEU A 249 -1.97 5.58 11.34
N GLN A 250 -1.05 5.74 10.38
CA GLN A 250 -1.37 5.73 8.96
C GLN A 250 -2.15 4.49 8.49
N PRO A 251 -1.73 3.23 8.76
CA PRO A 251 -2.48 2.06 8.32
C PRO A 251 -3.84 1.95 8.99
N VAL A 252 -3.93 2.31 10.27
CA VAL A 252 -5.18 2.26 11.03
C VAL A 252 -6.20 3.21 10.42
N ILE A 253 -5.79 4.44 10.13
CA ILE A 253 -6.69 5.45 9.54
C ILE A 253 -7.05 5.08 8.11
N ILE A 254 -6.10 4.67 7.27
CA ILE A 254 -6.38 4.32 5.87
C ILE A 254 -7.31 3.11 5.74
N ILE A 255 -7.16 2.11 6.63
CA ILE A 255 -7.95 0.87 6.55
C ILE A 255 -9.34 1.04 7.20
N LEU A 256 -9.40 1.68 8.37
CA LEU A 256 -10.63 1.75 9.15
C LEU A 256 -11.49 2.98 8.85
N ILE A 257 -10.86 4.14 8.60
CA ILE A 257 -11.57 5.42 8.48
C ILE A 257 -10.85 6.29 7.43
N PRO A 258 -10.91 5.91 6.13
CA PRO A 258 -10.18 6.60 5.07
C PRO A 258 -10.54 8.09 4.94
N GLU A 259 -11.75 8.48 5.36
CA GLU A 259 -12.21 9.88 5.38
C GLU A 259 -11.37 10.76 6.32
N LEU A 260 -10.75 10.16 7.34
CA LEU A 260 -9.89 10.86 8.30
C LEU A 260 -8.43 10.97 7.85
N SER A 261 -8.09 10.63 6.60
CA SER A 261 -6.71 10.73 6.08
C SER A 261 -6.10 12.12 6.23
N ILE A 262 -6.91 13.18 6.22
CA ILE A 262 -6.48 14.55 6.48
C ILE A 262 -5.87 14.73 7.88
N LEU A 263 -6.33 13.96 8.88
CA LEU A 263 -5.78 14.01 10.23
C LEU A 263 -4.31 13.59 10.29
N LEU A 264 -3.88 12.69 9.41
CA LEU A 264 -2.47 12.28 9.33
C LEU A 264 -1.59 13.45 8.89
N GLN A 265 -2.06 14.24 7.94
CA GLN A 265 -1.35 15.43 7.47
C GLN A 265 -1.27 16.49 8.58
N LEU A 266 -2.38 16.73 9.28
CA LEU A 266 -2.42 17.66 10.42
C LEU A 266 -1.48 17.19 11.55
N LEU A 267 -1.49 15.90 11.88
CA LEU A 267 -0.60 15.34 12.90
C LEU A 267 0.87 15.48 12.48
N GLN A 268 1.20 15.25 11.21
CA GLN A 268 2.54 15.45 10.69
C GLN A 268 2.96 16.93 10.75
N MET A 269 2.08 17.85 10.40
CA MET A 269 2.34 19.29 10.54
C MET A 269 2.59 19.66 12.00
N PHE A 270 1.75 19.18 12.91
CA PHE A 270 1.90 19.42 14.34
C PHE A 270 3.24 18.94 14.88
N THR A 271 3.63 17.69 14.59
CA THR A 271 4.92 17.15 15.04
C THR A 271 6.10 17.91 14.44
N THR A 272 5.98 18.38 13.19
CA THR A 272 6.99 19.23 12.55
C THR A 272 7.09 20.60 13.24
N CYS A 273 5.96 21.21 13.62
CA CYS A 273 5.95 22.45 14.40
C CYS A 273 6.67 22.28 15.75
N LEU A 274 6.48 21.16 16.45
CA LEU A 274 7.20 20.89 17.70
C LEU A 274 8.73 20.87 17.49
N VAL A 275 9.19 20.29 16.38
CA VAL A 275 10.63 20.32 16.01
C VAL A 275 11.12 21.75 15.85
N PHE A 276 10.36 22.60 15.15
CA PHE A 276 10.75 24.01 14.97
C PHE A 276 10.79 24.79 16.29
N VAL A 277 9.79 24.61 17.16
CA VAL A 277 9.76 25.24 18.47
C VAL A 277 10.97 24.79 19.30
N ALA A 278 11.34 23.51 19.25
CA ALA A 278 12.51 23.00 19.94
C ALA A 278 13.80 23.64 19.43
N ILE A 279 13.99 23.72 18.10
CA ILE A 279 15.16 24.37 17.47
C ILE A 279 15.22 25.85 17.87
N TRP A 280 14.09 26.56 17.80
CA TRP A 280 14.04 27.99 18.18
C TRP A 280 14.41 28.20 19.66
N GLN A 281 13.92 27.36 20.57
CA GLN A 281 14.27 27.46 22.00
C GLN A 281 15.76 27.17 22.27
N ILE A 282 16.33 26.17 21.55
CA ILE A 282 17.77 25.89 21.64
C ILE A 282 18.58 27.10 21.21
N ASN A 283 18.17 27.74 20.12
CA ASN A 283 18.83 28.92 19.60
C ASN A 283 18.81 30.11 20.62
N LYS A 284 17.60 30.36 21.17
CA LYS A 284 17.43 31.39 22.18
C LYS A 284 18.31 31.15 23.42
N SER A 285 18.43 29.89 23.85
CA SER A 285 19.33 29.56 24.99
C SER A 285 20.80 29.77 24.69
N LEU A 286 21.24 29.56 23.44
CA LEU A 286 22.64 29.82 23.03
C LEU A 286 22.94 31.32 22.92
N SER A 287 21.99 32.12 22.45
CA SER A 287 22.17 33.57 22.32
C SER A 287 22.16 34.32 23.67
N SER A 288 21.65 33.71 24.75
CA SER A 288 21.70 34.31 26.10
C SER A 288 23.02 34.12 26.84
N TYR A 289 23.96 33.34 26.26
CA TYR A 289 25.32 33.12 26.81
C TYR A 289 26.41 33.91 26.07
N ILE A 290 26.05 34.69 25.04
CA ILE A 290 26.91 35.62 24.32
C ILE A 290 26.60 37.06 24.75
#